data_5de7cef273080936aeac7b43b17d2be1
#
_entry.id   5de7cef273080936aeac7b43b17d2be1
#
_cell.length_a   1.000
_cell.length_b   1.000
_cell.length_c   1.000
_cell.angle_alpha   90.00
_cell.angle_beta   90.00
_cell.angle_gamma   90.00
#
_symmetry.space_group_name_H-M   'P 1'
#
loop_
_entity.id
_entity.type
_entity.pdbx_description
1 polymer ?
#
loop_
_entity_poly.entity_id
_entity_poly.type
_entity_poly.pdbx_seq_one_letter_code
_entity_poly.pdbx_strand_id
1 'polypeptide(L)'
;MTREEKRVKVINACIAHQQHIANVAKQEMDSAQQQSNDYGANVDRYDSYRTKMMRARDMYAKQLSNANASLRYLQEALRMPPFNRAEHGAIVVTDKQQFFLSIGAGKFVVKDPSSPTGMQYCFAISAQTPIYLALKGKTVGDSFIINGIPQTIKEIF
;
A
#
# COMPACT_ATOMS: atom_id res chain seq x y z
N MET A 1 18.22 4.61 -16.11
CA MET A 1 17.86 4.37 -14.71
C MET A 1 18.20 2.93 -14.35
N THR A 2 18.98 2.72 -13.30
CA THR A 2 19.36 1.39 -12.85
C THR A 2 18.19 0.66 -12.19
N ARG A 3 18.33 -0.65 -11.99
CA ARG A 3 17.32 -1.45 -11.27
C ARG A 3 17.13 -0.94 -9.85
N GLU A 4 18.21 -0.57 -9.18
CA GLU A 4 18.19 0.02 -7.84
C GLU A 4 17.38 1.32 -7.80
N GLU A 5 17.62 2.20 -8.76
CA GLU A 5 16.92 3.48 -8.86
C GLU A 5 15.43 3.28 -9.13
N LYS A 6 15.08 2.35 -10.01
CA LYS A 6 13.68 2.00 -10.29
C LYS A 6 12.99 1.47 -9.03
N ARG A 7 13.65 0.59 -8.30
CA ARG A 7 13.15 0.03 -7.06
C ARG A 7 12.90 1.11 -6.01
N VAL A 8 13.87 1.98 -5.79
CA VAL A 8 13.75 3.09 -4.82
C VAL A 8 12.59 4.01 -5.20
N LYS A 9 12.44 4.32 -6.48
CA LYS A 9 11.35 5.17 -6.96
C LYS A 9 9.98 4.57 -6.67
N VAL A 10 9.78 3.30 -6.93
CA VAL A 10 8.50 2.63 -6.68
C VAL A 10 8.21 2.53 -5.19
N ILE A 11 9.20 2.15 -4.38
CA ILE A 11 9.02 2.03 -2.94
C ILE A 11 8.73 3.39 -2.31
N ASN A 12 9.42 4.45 -2.73
CA ASN A 12 9.13 5.80 -2.24
C ASN A 12 7.72 6.26 -2.59
N ALA A 13 7.22 5.90 -3.78
CA ALA A 13 5.83 6.18 -4.14
C ALA A 13 4.84 5.44 -3.23
N CYS A 14 5.14 4.21 -2.87
CA CYS A 14 4.34 3.43 -1.92
C CYS A 14 4.39 4.04 -0.51
N ILE A 15 5.56 4.50 -0.07
CA ILE A 15 5.73 5.20 1.21
C ILE A 15 4.87 6.46 1.23
N ALA A 16 4.91 7.27 0.17
CA ALA A 16 4.08 8.48 0.08
C ALA A 16 2.59 8.15 0.18
N HIS A 17 2.15 7.08 -0.47
CA HIS A 17 0.77 6.61 -0.41
C HIS A 17 0.38 6.21 1.03
N GLN A 18 1.21 5.42 1.70
CA GLN A 18 0.96 5.00 3.08
C GLN A 18 1.05 6.17 4.07
N GLN A 19 1.96 7.11 3.84
CA GLN A 19 2.08 8.30 4.66
C GLN A 19 0.81 9.16 4.57
N HIS A 20 0.24 9.28 3.39
CA HIS A 20 -1.04 9.98 3.19
C HIS A 20 -2.16 9.29 3.98
N ILE A 21 -2.26 7.97 3.90
CA ILE A 21 -3.24 7.20 4.68
C ILE A 21 -3.06 7.44 6.18
N ALA A 22 -1.82 7.42 6.67
CA ALA A 22 -1.52 7.67 8.07
C ALA A 22 -1.93 9.09 8.50
N ASN A 23 -1.64 10.09 7.67
CA ASN A 23 -1.97 11.49 7.96
C ASN A 23 -3.48 11.69 8.03
N VAL A 24 -4.23 11.13 7.07
CA VAL A 24 -5.70 11.22 7.06
C VAL A 24 -6.29 10.51 8.29
N ALA A 25 -5.81 9.31 8.58
CA ALA A 25 -6.29 8.55 9.75
C ALA A 25 -6.06 9.31 11.06
N LYS A 26 -4.89 9.96 11.19
CA LYS A 26 -4.57 10.77 12.36
C LYS A 26 -5.50 11.98 12.50
N GLN A 27 -5.73 12.70 11.40
CA GLN A 27 -6.64 13.85 11.39
C GLN A 27 -8.05 13.43 11.77
N GLU A 28 -8.56 12.34 11.20
CA GLU A 28 -9.89 11.85 11.49
C GLU A 28 -10.02 11.32 12.92
N MET A 29 -8.98 10.67 13.44
CA MET A 29 -8.94 10.22 14.82
C MET A 29 -8.99 11.40 15.80
N ASP A 30 -8.18 12.43 15.56
CA ASP A 30 -8.13 13.63 16.38
C ASP A 30 -9.45 14.40 16.32
N SER A 31 -10.04 14.49 15.12
CA SER A 31 -11.36 15.13 14.92
C SER A 31 -12.47 14.40 15.68
N ALA A 32 -12.51 13.07 15.61
CA ALA A 32 -13.50 12.28 16.34
C ALA A 32 -13.35 12.43 17.86
N GLN A 33 -12.09 12.44 18.35
CA GLN A 33 -11.81 12.68 19.76
C GLN A 33 -12.27 14.07 20.19
N GLN A 34 -11.99 15.09 19.38
CA GLN A 34 -12.37 16.47 19.66
C GLN A 34 -13.90 16.61 19.69
N GLN A 35 -14.61 16.03 18.74
CA GLN A 35 -16.06 16.03 18.71
C GLN A 35 -16.67 15.36 19.94
N SER A 36 -16.08 14.25 20.38
CA SER A 36 -16.50 13.57 21.61
C SER A 36 -16.28 14.44 22.84
N ASN A 37 -15.14 15.16 22.91
CA ASN A 37 -14.79 16.06 24.01
C ASN A 37 -15.70 17.30 24.03
N ASP A 38 -15.96 17.88 22.85
CA ASP A 38 -16.80 19.10 22.71
C ASP A 38 -18.25 18.83 23.06
N TYR A 39 -18.72 17.61 22.87
CA TYR A 39 -20.06 17.20 23.28
C TYR A 39 -20.26 17.27 24.79
N GLY A 40 -19.14 17.22 25.54
CA GLY A 40 -19.12 17.39 26.99
C GLY A 40 -19.36 16.11 27.77
N ALA A 41 -19.66 16.30 29.07
CA ALA A 41 -19.90 15.17 29.95
C ALA A 41 -21.18 14.45 29.52
N ASN A 42 -21.12 13.13 29.54
CA ASN A 42 -22.27 12.30 29.22
C ASN A 42 -23.28 12.36 30.36
N VAL A 43 -24.37 13.11 30.17
CA VAL A 43 -25.45 13.25 31.13
C VAL A 43 -26.51 12.14 30.99
N ASP A 44 -26.50 11.48 29.84
CA ASP A 44 -27.41 10.37 29.53
C ASP A 44 -26.57 9.13 29.22
N ARG A 45 -26.78 8.07 30.02
CA ARG A 45 -26.12 6.78 29.79
C ARG A 45 -26.44 6.12 28.43
N TYR A 46 -27.43 6.63 27.72
CA TYR A 46 -27.83 6.19 26.39
C TYR A 46 -27.29 7.11 25.28
N ASP A 47 -26.29 7.93 25.57
CA ASP A 47 -25.72 8.87 24.61
C ASP A 47 -25.03 8.14 23.46
N SER A 48 -25.77 7.95 22.37
CA SER A 48 -25.30 7.26 21.17
C SER A 48 -24.31 8.09 20.35
N TYR A 49 -24.40 9.43 20.41
CA TYR A 49 -23.50 10.32 19.67
C TYR A 49 -22.05 10.16 20.16
N ARG A 50 -21.85 10.28 21.47
CA ARG A 50 -20.53 10.16 22.07
C ARG A 50 -19.93 8.76 21.81
N THR A 51 -20.74 7.71 21.97
CA THR A 51 -20.33 6.34 21.67
C THR A 51 -19.92 6.19 20.22
N LYS A 52 -20.67 6.78 19.28
CA LYS A 52 -20.37 6.77 17.86
C LYS A 52 -19.04 7.44 17.56
N MET A 53 -18.76 8.60 18.17
CA MET A 53 -17.49 9.32 17.98
C MET A 53 -16.31 8.54 18.55
N MET A 54 -16.48 7.88 19.67
CA MET A 54 -15.42 7.04 20.27
C MET A 54 -15.12 5.81 19.41
N ARG A 55 -16.12 5.19 18.83
CA ARG A 55 -15.93 4.07 17.88
C ARG A 55 -15.21 4.53 16.61
N ALA A 56 -15.56 5.71 16.09
CA ALA A 56 -14.89 6.28 14.93
C ALA A 56 -13.41 6.53 15.24
N ARG A 57 -13.12 7.13 16.42
CA ARG A 57 -11.73 7.32 16.86
C ARG A 57 -10.96 6.01 16.89
N ASP A 58 -11.55 4.97 17.48
CA ASP A 58 -10.89 3.67 17.62
C ASP A 58 -10.62 3.03 16.25
N MET A 59 -11.54 3.15 15.31
CA MET A 59 -11.38 2.69 13.94
C MET A 59 -10.20 3.38 13.26
N TYR A 60 -10.12 4.71 13.35
CA TYR A 60 -9.04 5.48 12.75
C TYR A 60 -7.70 5.23 13.46
N ALA A 61 -7.71 5.01 14.77
CA ALA A 61 -6.51 4.63 15.52
C ALA A 61 -5.94 3.30 15.01
N LYS A 62 -6.81 2.35 14.69
CA LYS A 62 -6.39 1.07 14.11
C LYS A 62 -5.82 1.26 12.70
N GLN A 63 -6.45 2.08 11.87
CA GLN A 63 -5.95 2.40 10.54
C GLN A 63 -4.57 3.06 10.60
N LEU A 64 -4.38 4.00 11.53
CA LEU A 64 -3.10 4.66 11.75
C LEU A 64 -2.01 3.66 12.18
N SER A 65 -2.33 2.77 13.11
CA SER A 65 -1.40 1.72 13.56
C SER A 65 -0.98 0.81 12.41
N ASN A 66 -1.92 0.39 11.58
CA ASN A 66 -1.64 -0.44 10.41
C ASN A 66 -0.77 0.29 9.38
N ALA A 67 -1.07 1.56 9.11
CA ALA A 67 -0.27 2.37 8.19
C ALA A 67 1.16 2.57 8.71
N ASN A 68 1.34 2.80 10.01
CA ASN A 68 2.66 2.94 10.62
C ASN A 68 3.47 1.65 10.53
N ALA A 69 2.83 0.50 10.73
CA ALA A 69 3.49 -0.81 10.56
C ALA A 69 3.93 -1.00 9.10
N SER A 70 3.09 -0.64 8.14
CA SER A 70 3.42 -0.68 6.72
C SER A 70 4.60 0.23 6.38
N LEU A 71 4.63 1.44 6.95
CA LEU A 71 5.74 2.38 6.74
C LEU A 71 7.06 1.83 7.26
N ARG A 72 7.07 1.19 8.42
CA ARG A 72 8.28 0.55 8.95
C ARG A 72 8.79 -0.54 8.01
N TYR A 73 7.90 -1.38 7.50
CA TYR A 73 8.27 -2.41 6.53
C TYR A 73 8.86 -1.80 5.26
N LEU A 74 8.24 -0.75 4.73
CA LEU A 74 8.68 -0.11 3.49
C LEU A 74 10.05 0.56 3.66
N GLN A 75 10.35 1.12 4.82
CA GLN A 75 11.68 1.66 5.12
C GLN A 75 12.75 0.58 5.09
N GLU A 76 12.44 -0.61 5.58
CA GLU A 76 13.35 -1.75 5.49
C GLU A 76 13.50 -2.24 4.05
N ALA A 77 12.40 -2.26 3.28
CA ALA A 77 12.40 -2.67 1.89
C ALA A 77 13.29 -1.77 1.00
N LEU A 78 13.40 -0.49 1.34
CA LEU A 78 14.31 0.44 0.65
C LEU A 78 15.78 0.02 0.72
N ARG A 79 16.15 -0.72 1.75
CA ARG A 79 17.54 -1.16 1.97
C ARG A 79 17.85 -2.49 1.29
N MET A 80 16.84 -3.17 0.79
CA MET A 80 17.01 -4.45 0.12
C MET A 80 17.54 -4.24 -1.31
N PRO A 81 18.47 -5.11 -1.77
CA PRO A 81 18.91 -5.06 -3.17
C PRO A 81 17.80 -5.51 -4.11
N PRO A 82 17.92 -5.22 -5.42
CA PRO A 82 16.97 -5.73 -6.41
C PRO A 82 16.89 -7.25 -6.42
N PHE A 83 15.71 -7.75 -6.76
CA PHE A 83 15.43 -9.17 -6.85
C PHE A 83 15.53 -9.67 -8.29
N ASN A 84 15.83 -10.95 -8.46
CA ASN A 84 15.87 -11.62 -9.76
C ASN A 84 14.69 -12.54 -9.98
N ARG A 85 13.92 -12.79 -8.95
CA ARG A 85 12.78 -13.70 -8.94
C ARG A 85 11.60 -13.04 -8.24
N ALA A 86 10.39 -13.39 -8.66
CA ALA A 86 9.18 -12.92 -8.00
C ALA A 86 9.04 -13.58 -6.63
N GLU A 87 9.41 -12.87 -5.60
CA GLU A 87 9.33 -13.29 -4.20
C GLU A 87 8.99 -12.09 -3.31
N HIS A 88 8.79 -12.31 -2.03
CA HIS A 88 8.42 -11.24 -1.11
C HIS A 88 9.48 -10.14 -1.11
N GLY A 89 9.04 -8.91 -1.38
CA GLY A 89 9.90 -7.73 -1.51
C GLY A 89 10.22 -7.34 -2.94
N ALA A 90 9.96 -8.21 -3.92
CA ALA A 90 10.25 -7.93 -5.33
C ALA A 90 9.21 -7.02 -5.98
N ILE A 91 9.66 -6.24 -6.94
CA ILE A 91 8.78 -5.48 -7.83
C ILE A 91 8.81 -6.16 -9.19
N VAL A 92 7.64 -6.53 -9.70
CA VAL A 92 7.48 -7.28 -10.95
C VAL A 92 6.75 -6.40 -11.95
N VAL A 93 7.39 -6.18 -13.10
CA VAL A 93 6.79 -5.43 -14.22
C VAL A 93 6.41 -6.42 -15.31
N THR A 94 5.15 -6.43 -15.69
CA THR A 94 4.66 -7.24 -16.80
C THR A 94 4.38 -6.36 -18.01
N ASP A 95 3.97 -7.00 -19.11
CA ASP A 95 3.54 -6.28 -20.31
C ASP A 95 2.26 -5.47 -20.10
N LYS A 96 1.55 -5.63 -18.96
CA LYS A 96 0.28 -4.98 -18.69
C LYS A 96 0.23 -4.20 -17.40
N GLN A 97 0.95 -4.64 -16.36
CA GLN A 97 0.81 -4.12 -15.00
C GLN A 97 2.15 -4.14 -14.27
N GLN A 98 2.17 -3.49 -13.12
CA GLN A 98 3.32 -3.50 -12.21
C GLN A 98 2.84 -3.90 -10.82
N PHE A 99 3.56 -4.81 -10.19
CA PHE A 99 3.20 -5.37 -8.88
C PHE A 99 4.37 -5.22 -7.90
N PHE A 100 4.04 -4.85 -6.68
CA PHE A 100 4.98 -4.88 -5.56
C PHE A 100 4.54 -5.98 -4.59
N LEU A 101 5.35 -7.04 -4.50
CA LEU A 101 5.06 -8.21 -3.67
C LEU A 101 5.47 -7.93 -2.24
N SER A 102 4.57 -7.36 -1.45
CA SER A 102 4.92 -6.88 -0.12
C SER A 102 3.72 -6.87 0.84
N ILE A 103 3.11 -5.72 1.00
CA ILE A 103 1.94 -5.47 1.83
C ILE A 103 0.71 -5.31 0.95
N GLY A 104 -0.47 -5.52 1.51
CA GLY A 104 -1.73 -5.35 0.81
C GLY A 104 -2.17 -3.89 0.76
N ALA A 105 -1.36 -3.01 0.20
CA ALA A 105 -1.64 -1.58 0.14
C ALA A 105 -2.54 -1.18 -1.03
N GLY A 106 -2.78 -2.08 -1.98
CA GLY A 106 -3.59 -1.80 -3.16
C GLY A 106 -2.86 -0.98 -4.21
N LYS A 107 -3.64 -0.25 -5.00
CA LYS A 107 -3.14 0.55 -6.12
C LYS A 107 -2.56 1.87 -5.63
N PHE A 108 -1.38 2.22 -6.12
CA PHE A 108 -0.76 3.52 -5.86
C PHE A 108 -0.10 4.07 -7.12
N VAL A 109 0.15 5.37 -7.14
CA VAL A 109 0.66 6.09 -8.30
C VAL A 109 2.17 6.27 -8.20
N VAL A 110 2.86 5.97 -9.30
CA VAL A 110 4.29 6.25 -9.47
C VAL A 110 4.42 7.28 -10.59
N LYS A 111 5.14 8.36 -10.36
CA LYS A 111 5.39 9.38 -11.39
C LYS A 111 6.25 8.77 -12.50
N ASP A 112 5.79 8.88 -13.73
CA ASP A 112 6.50 8.40 -14.92
C ASP A 112 6.39 9.41 -16.05
N PRO A 113 7.44 10.24 -16.27
CA PRO A 113 7.43 11.22 -17.34
C PRO A 113 7.33 10.63 -18.74
N SER A 114 7.68 9.36 -18.92
CA SER A 114 7.58 8.67 -20.22
C SER A 114 6.16 8.19 -20.54
N SER A 115 5.27 8.17 -19.55
CA SER A 115 3.87 7.81 -19.74
C SER A 115 3.09 8.98 -20.35
N PRO A 116 2.09 8.74 -21.22
CA PRO A 116 1.23 9.79 -21.76
C PRO A 116 0.51 10.62 -20.69
N THR A 117 0.21 10.04 -19.56
CA THR A 117 -0.46 10.72 -18.44
C THR A 117 0.53 11.28 -17.41
N GLY A 118 1.82 11.03 -17.56
CA GLY A 118 2.86 11.38 -16.58
C GLY A 118 2.85 10.50 -15.34
N MET A 119 2.01 9.46 -15.31
CA MET A 119 1.82 8.58 -14.17
C MET A 119 1.77 7.12 -14.59
N GLN A 120 2.21 6.25 -13.68
CA GLN A 120 2.10 4.81 -13.81
C GLN A 120 1.50 4.27 -12.52
N TYR A 121 0.76 3.17 -12.62
CA TYR A 121 0.17 2.55 -11.43
C TYR A 121 0.93 1.30 -11.05
N CYS A 122 1.08 1.10 -9.74
CA CYS A 122 1.62 -0.12 -9.18
C CYS A 122 0.62 -0.67 -8.17
N PHE A 123 0.55 -2.00 -8.09
CA PHE A 123 -0.33 -2.70 -7.15
C PHE A 123 0.52 -3.37 -6.08
N ALA A 124 0.43 -2.90 -4.85
CA ALA A 124 1.05 -3.58 -3.70
C ALA A 124 0.13 -4.71 -3.26
N ILE A 125 0.60 -5.94 -3.38
CA ILE A 125 -0.18 -7.14 -3.10
C ILE A 125 0.49 -7.97 -2.00
N SER A 126 -0.33 -8.57 -1.15
CA SER A 126 0.13 -9.43 -0.06
C SER A 126 0.26 -10.88 -0.50
N ALA A 127 0.96 -11.68 0.30
CA ALA A 127 1.21 -13.10 0.04
C ALA A 127 -0.07 -13.95 -0.03
N GLN A 128 -1.19 -13.40 0.40
CA GLN A 128 -2.47 -14.13 0.46
C GLN A 128 -3.33 -13.94 -0.79
N THR A 129 -2.90 -13.08 -1.73
CA THR A 129 -3.68 -12.81 -2.93
C THR A 129 -3.41 -13.87 -4.01
N PRO A 130 -4.42 -14.17 -4.87
CA PRO A 130 -4.22 -15.09 -6.00
C PRO A 130 -3.14 -14.63 -6.97
N ILE A 131 -3.00 -13.31 -7.18
CA ILE A 131 -1.97 -12.73 -8.07
C ILE A 131 -0.57 -13.04 -7.53
N TYR A 132 -0.36 -12.86 -6.23
CA TYR A 132 0.91 -13.19 -5.60
C TYR A 132 1.27 -14.66 -5.78
N LEU A 133 0.31 -15.55 -5.56
CA LEU A 133 0.52 -16.99 -5.71
C LEU A 133 0.85 -17.37 -7.17
N ALA A 134 0.23 -16.69 -8.13
CA ALA A 134 0.52 -16.90 -9.55
C ALA A 134 1.91 -16.42 -9.95
N LEU A 135 2.41 -15.35 -9.32
CA LEU A 135 3.72 -14.76 -9.60
C LEU A 135 4.87 -15.47 -8.88
N LYS A 136 4.62 -15.99 -7.69
CA LYS A 136 5.67 -16.49 -6.80
C LYS A 136 6.60 -17.47 -7.50
N GLY A 137 7.90 -17.20 -7.42
CA GLY A 137 8.96 -18.07 -7.98
C GLY A 137 9.22 -17.86 -9.47
N LYS A 138 8.46 -17.02 -10.15
CA LYS A 138 8.64 -16.76 -11.56
C LYS A 138 9.78 -15.76 -11.81
N THR A 139 10.34 -15.81 -13.01
CA THR A 139 11.43 -14.95 -13.43
C THR A 139 11.09 -14.21 -14.72
N VAL A 140 11.97 -13.31 -15.15
CA VAL A 140 11.80 -12.54 -16.39
C VAL A 140 11.61 -13.50 -17.56
N GLY A 141 10.61 -13.26 -18.39
CA GLY A 141 10.23 -14.08 -19.52
C GLY A 141 9.15 -15.10 -19.22
N ASP A 142 8.87 -15.38 -17.96
CA ASP A 142 7.80 -16.28 -17.58
C ASP A 142 6.44 -15.61 -17.79
N SER A 143 5.42 -16.43 -18.06
CA SER A 143 4.04 -16.00 -18.24
C SER A 143 3.15 -16.59 -17.15
N PHE A 144 2.07 -15.88 -16.87
CA PHE A 144 1.02 -16.32 -15.94
C PHE A 144 -0.32 -15.79 -16.40
N ILE A 145 -1.40 -16.36 -15.87
CA ILE A 145 -2.77 -15.98 -16.23
C ILE A 145 -3.48 -15.45 -15.00
N ILE A 146 -4.04 -14.24 -15.12
CA ILE A 146 -4.88 -13.61 -14.08
C ILE A 146 -6.21 -13.22 -14.72
N ASN A 147 -7.31 -13.71 -14.15
CA ASN A 147 -8.67 -13.46 -14.63
C ASN A 147 -8.84 -13.79 -16.13
N GLY A 148 -8.20 -14.87 -16.58
CA GLY A 148 -8.23 -15.29 -17.96
C GLY A 148 -7.35 -14.49 -18.92
N ILE A 149 -6.61 -13.50 -18.41
CA ILE A 149 -5.73 -12.64 -19.21
C ILE A 149 -4.27 -13.08 -19.01
N PRO A 150 -3.56 -13.51 -20.07
CA PRO A 150 -2.15 -13.85 -19.94
C PRO A 150 -1.29 -12.59 -19.84
N GLN A 151 -0.27 -12.65 -18.98
CA GLN A 151 0.72 -11.61 -18.83
C GLN A 151 2.11 -12.24 -18.84
N THR A 152 3.09 -11.51 -19.35
CA THR A 152 4.50 -11.93 -19.38
C THR A 152 5.34 -10.98 -18.55
N ILE A 153 6.20 -11.54 -17.72
CA ILE A 153 7.10 -10.75 -16.86
C ILE A 153 8.21 -10.16 -17.74
N LYS A 154 8.31 -8.84 -17.73
CA LYS A 154 9.31 -8.10 -18.52
C LYS A 154 10.52 -7.71 -17.68
N GLU A 155 10.33 -7.40 -16.41
CA GLU A 155 11.38 -6.91 -15.54
C GLU A 155 11.07 -7.26 -14.09
N ILE A 156 12.11 -7.53 -13.30
CA ILE A 156 12.02 -7.72 -11.85
C ILE A 156 13.14 -6.93 -11.20
N PHE A 157 12.82 -6.23 -10.12
CA PHE A 157 13.82 -5.54 -9.32
C PHE A 157 13.45 -5.41 -7.85
#